data_f9e87731e6d4b49c3573744f570a0daf
#
_entry.id   f9e87731e6d4b49c3573744f570a0daf
#
_cell.length_a   1.000
_cell.length_b   1.000
_cell.length_c   1.000
_cell.angle_alpha   90.00
_cell.angle_beta   90.00
_cell.angle_gamma   90.00
#
_symmetry.space_group_name_H-M   'P 1'
#
loop_
_entity.id
_entity.type
_entity.pdbx_description
1 polymer ?
#
loop_
_entity_poly.entity_id
_entity_poly.type
_entity_poly.pdbx_seq_one_letter_code
_entity_poly.pdbx_strand_id
1 'polypeptide(L)'
;MLVDLFVILIDLAFTVLLTLFCVPTGRFYHYWAPFLLLIAGYLVGMALGWIILSIIAQFYSKNKEYKKPSKSALFWLSQSIGYINHHSGARMKIVYNEPLPKERFLLVSNHLSKFDPMLLAEKYGHRLGLVFISKPSNFKIPIGGHFMKASCYQGIEREDKLKSLQTMNEATRLISEDLASVGVYPEGARQKAPEDLADFHEGVFAIAQKANCPIVITSIKGSEKIHKNFPLKFTKVKFQVLKVLYPNDYQGLTCKAISLKARSLIEESLK
;
A
#
# COMPACT_ATOMS: atom_id res chain seq x y z
N MET A 1 12.46 6.77 -0.60
CA MET A 1 13.25 6.75 -1.60
C MET A 1 13.40 7.95 -2.52
N LEU A 2 12.61 8.23 -3.59
CA LEU A 2 12.80 9.50 -4.32
C LEU A 2 12.44 10.72 -3.45
N VAL A 3 11.33 10.62 -2.71
CA VAL A 3 10.89 11.66 -1.77
C VAL A 3 11.90 11.84 -0.64
N ASP A 4 12.42 10.75 -0.05
CA ASP A 4 13.45 10.82 0.99
C ASP A 4 14.73 11.50 0.48
N LEU A 5 15.19 11.10 -0.73
CA LEU A 5 16.38 11.70 -1.34
C LEU A 5 16.20 13.21 -1.56
N PHE A 6 15.03 13.63 -2.06
CA PHE A 6 14.71 15.03 -2.27
C PHE A 6 14.74 15.84 -0.94
N VAL A 7 14.12 15.30 0.12
CA VAL A 7 14.12 15.93 1.44
C VAL A 7 15.54 16.07 1.99
N ILE A 8 16.35 15.01 1.88
CA ILE A 8 17.75 15.02 2.34
C ILE A 8 18.60 16.04 1.57
N LEU A 9 18.44 16.13 0.24
CA LEU A 9 19.20 17.09 -0.58
C LEU A 9 18.83 18.54 -0.24
N ILE A 10 17.56 18.84 -0.02
CA ILE A 10 17.13 20.17 0.43
C ILE A 10 17.67 20.47 1.82
N ASP A 11 17.60 19.53 2.74
CA ASP A 11 18.13 19.68 4.09
C ASP A 11 19.62 20.00 4.10
N LEU A 12 20.43 19.24 3.36
CA LEU A 12 21.86 19.48 3.24
C LEU A 12 22.16 20.83 2.61
N ALA A 13 21.49 21.19 1.52
CA ALA A 13 21.68 22.48 0.86
C ALA A 13 21.32 23.64 1.79
N PHE A 14 20.17 23.55 2.47
CA PHE A 14 19.71 24.55 3.44
C PHE A 14 20.70 24.71 4.60
N THR A 15 21.13 23.60 5.19
CA THR A 15 22.07 23.61 6.31
C THR A 15 23.42 24.21 5.92
N VAL A 16 24.00 23.80 4.78
CA VAL A 16 25.28 24.32 4.31
C VAL A 16 25.19 25.79 4.03
N LEU A 17 24.19 26.24 3.26
CA LEU A 17 24.02 27.65 2.91
C LEU A 17 23.85 28.53 4.16
N LEU A 18 22.95 28.16 5.07
CA LEU A 18 22.72 28.95 6.27
C LEU A 18 23.90 28.92 7.24
N THR A 19 24.62 27.79 7.35
CA THR A 19 25.83 27.74 8.18
C THR A 19 26.90 28.67 7.63
N LEU A 20 27.14 28.67 6.32
CA LEU A 20 28.16 29.52 5.71
C LEU A 20 27.84 31.02 5.77
N PHE A 21 26.56 31.38 5.56
CA PHE A 21 26.17 32.77 5.40
C PHE A 21 25.62 33.45 6.68
N CYS A 22 24.99 32.66 7.58
CA CYS A 22 24.26 33.18 8.72
C CYS A 22 24.90 32.93 10.07
N VAL A 23 25.86 31.99 10.19
CA VAL A 23 26.48 31.64 11.47
C VAL A 23 27.84 32.34 11.63
N PRO A 24 27.95 33.35 12.51
CA PRO A 24 29.22 34.01 12.76
C PRO A 24 30.25 33.07 13.40
N THR A 25 31.47 33.09 12.90
CA THR A 25 32.58 32.29 13.41
C THR A 25 33.09 32.80 14.78
N GLY A 26 33.60 31.88 15.59
CA GLY A 26 34.28 32.21 16.86
C GLY A 26 33.40 32.39 18.10
N ARG A 27 32.07 32.14 18.01
CA ARG A 27 31.18 32.20 19.17
C ARG A 27 30.67 30.80 19.55
N PHE A 28 30.35 30.57 20.83
CA PHE A 28 29.93 29.26 21.38
C PHE A 28 28.72 28.65 20.62
N TYR A 29 27.72 29.44 20.24
CA TYR A 29 26.57 28.95 19.48
C TYR A 29 26.92 28.50 18.05
N HIS A 30 28.10 28.83 17.53
CA HIS A 30 28.59 28.34 16.25
C HIS A 30 28.63 26.80 16.19
N TYR A 31 28.89 26.13 17.29
CA TYR A 31 28.92 24.65 17.34
C TYR A 31 27.52 24.00 17.31
N TRP A 32 26.51 24.70 17.82
CA TRP A 32 25.13 24.19 17.90
C TRP A 32 24.25 24.58 16.73
N ALA A 33 24.54 25.71 16.09
CA ALA A 33 23.73 26.23 15.00
C ALA A 33 23.60 25.25 13.82
N PRO A 34 24.65 24.58 13.32
CA PRO A 34 24.51 23.61 12.23
C PRO A 34 23.55 22.46 12.57
N PHE A 35 23.57 21.99 13.83
CA PHE A 35 22.67 20.94 14.28
C PHE A 35 21.20 21.36 14.29
N LEU A 36 20.90 22.58 14.77
CA LEU A 36 19.56 23.12 14.73
C LEU A 36 19.09 23.40 13.29
N LEU A 37 20.00 23.84 12.42
CA LEU A 37 19.73 24.05 11.01
C LEU A 37 19.43 22.77 10.26
N LEU A 38 20.07 21.63 10.60
CA LEU A 38 19.72 20.31 10.07
C LEU A 38 18.28 19.94 10.40
N ILE A 39 17.85 20.14 11.64
CA ILE A 39 16.45 19.86 12.03
C ILE A 39 15.48 20.79 11.27
N ALA A 40 15.79 22.09 11.19
CA ALA A 40 14.96 23.05 10.48
C ALA A 40 14.91 22.76 8.98
N GLY A 41 16.03 22.45 8.36
CA GLY A 41 16.13 22.08 6.95
C GLY A 41 15.35 20.82 6.62
N TYR A 42 15.43 19.81 7.49
CA TYR A 42 14.63 18.60 7.33
C TYR A 42 13.11 18.90 7.34
N LEU A 43 12.64 19.71 8.28
CA LEU A 43 11.24 20.12 8.36
C LEU A 43 10.80 20.91 7.13
N VAL A 44 11.65 21.85 6.64
CA VAL A 44 11.39 22.62 5.42
C VAL A 44 11.35 21.68 4.20
N GLY A 45 12.33 20.81 4.05
CA GLY A 45 12.38 19.84 2.96
C GLY A 45 11.16 18.93 2.94
N MET A 46 10.73 18.46 4.12
CA MET A 46 9.51 17.66 4.27
C MET A 46 8.26 18.46 3.84
N ALA A 47 8.12 19.69 4.29
CA ALA A 47 6.98 20.55 3.92
C ALA A 47 6.94 20.80 2.40
N LEU A 48 8.09 21.15 1.79
CA LEU A 48 8.21 21.35 0.34
C LEU A 48 7.90 20.07 -0.43
N GLY A 49 8.35 18.90 0.04
CA GLY A 49 8.02 17.60 -0.56
C GLY A 49 6.52 17.35 -0.60
N TRP A 50 5.83 17.61 0.50
CA TRP A 50 4.36 17.45 0.56
C TRP A 50 3.62 18.50 -0.29
N ILE A 51 4.11 19.74 -0.39
CA ILE A 51 3.56 20.75 -1.28
C ILE A 51 3.69 20.32 -2.74
N ILE A 52 4.87 19.87 -3.15
CA ILE A 52 5.11 19.37 -4.52
C ILE A 52 4.21 18.18 -4.83
N LEU A 53 4.12 17.19 -3.93
CA LEU A 53 3.22 16.05 -4.10
C LEU A 53 1.75 16.49 -4.19
N SER A 54 1.36 17.52 -3.43
CA SER A 54 0.01 18.10 -3.50
C SER A 54 -0.26 18.74 -4.86
N ILE A 55 0.70 19.47 -5.42
CA ILE A 55 0.61 20.07 -6.76
C ILE A 55 0.52 18.96 -7.81
N ILE A 56 1.39 17.96 -7.76
CA ILE A 56 1.38 16.83 -8.69
C ILE A 56 0.02 16.08 -8.62
N ALA A 57 -0.53 15.92 -7.42
CA ALA A 57 -1.81 15.24 -7.22
C ALA A 57 -2.97 15.97 -7.93
N GLN A 58 -2.94 17.31 -8.05
CA GLN A 58 -3.98 18.07 -8.74
C GLN A 58 -4.09 17.76 -10.24
N PHE A 59 -3.02 17.27 -10.87
CA PHE A 59 -3.08 16.81 -12.26
C PHE A 59 -3.93 15.53 -12.45
N TYR A 60 -4.28 14.84 -11.35
CA TYR A 60 -5.14 13.66 -11.35
C TYR A 60 -6.51 14.00 -10.74
N SER A 61 -7.49 14.26 -11.60
CA SER A 61 -8.84 14.64 -11.14
C SER A 61 -9.53 13.49 -10.42
N LYS A 62 -10.07 13.75 -9.23
CA LYS A 62 -10.91 12.78 -8.49
C LYS A 62 -12.27 12.56 -9.16
N ASN A 63 -12.75 13.49 -9.95
CA ASN A 63 -14.03 13.43 -10.63
C ASN A 63 -13.97 12.73 -11.99
N LYS A 64 -12.74 12.48 -12.48
CA LYS A 64 -12.54 11.77 -13.75
C LYS A 64 -12.67 10.26 -13.52
N GLU A 65 -13.37 9.59 -14.42
CA GLU A 65 -13.36 8.13 -14.50
C GLU A 65 -12.13 7.65 -15.26
N TYR A 66 -11.36 6.76 -14.65
CA TYR A 66 -10.15 6.19 -15.24
C TYR A 66 -10.43 4.74 -15.62
N LYS A 67 -10.46 4.45 -16.93
CA LYS A 67 -10.67 3.08 -17.45
C LYS A 67 -9.45 2.16 -17.28
N LYS A 68 -8.26 2.73 -17.15
CA LYS A 68 -7.00 1.99 -16.95
C LYS A 68 -6.12 2.71 -15.93
N PRO A 69 -5.31 1.97 -15.13
CA PRO A 69 -4.41 2.58 -14.17
C PRO A 69 -3.36 3.47 -14.83
N SER A 70 -3.19 4.67 -14.30
CA SER A 70 -2.10 5.55 -14.68
C SER A 70 -0.80 5.07 -14.05
N LYS A 71 0.20 4.71 -14.86
CA LYS A 71 1.53 4.28 -14.39
C LYS A 71 2.22 5.35 -13.54
N SER A 72 2.08 6.63 -13.91
CA SER A 72 2.64 7.75 -13.14
C SER A 72 1.90 7.96 -11.81
N ALA A 73 0.58 7.78 -11.77
CA ALA A 73 -0.15 7.84 -10.51
C ALA A 73 0.24 6.70 -9.55
N LEU A 74 0.39 5.47 -10.06
CA LEU A 74 0.91 4.33 -9.30
C LEU A 74 2.32 4.60 -8.77
N PHE A 75 3.18 5.20 -9.59
CA PHE A 75 4.52 5.58 -9.16
C PHE A 75 4.49 6.58 -8.00
N TRP A 76 3.79 7.71 -8.16
CA TRP A 76 3.71 8.73 -7.12
C TRP A 76 3.02 8.23 -5.84
N LEU A 77 1.98 7.39 -5.98
CA LEU A 77 1.35 6.73 -4.84
C LEU A 77 2.35 5.84 -4.09
N SER A 78 3.09 5.00 -4.81
CA SER A 78 4.10 4.12 -4.20
C SER A 78 5.22 4.91 -3.52
N GLN A 79 5.67 6.04 -4.10
CA GLN A 79 6.70 6.91 -3.50
C GLN A 79 6.19 7.60 -2.22
N SER A 80 4.97 8.16 -2.27
CA SER A 80 4.35 8.83 -1.12
C SER A 80 4.11 7.86 0.03
N ILE A 81 3.61 6.67 -0.28
CA ILE A 81 3.37 5.61 0.70
C ILE A 81 4.70 5.08 1.26
N GLY A 82 5.72 4.89 0.41
CA GLY A 82 7.05 4.47 0.83
C GLY A 82 7.68 5.44 1.82
N TYR A 83 7.53 6.75 1.57
CA TYR A 83 7.95 7.78 2.51
C TYR A 83 7.27 7.61 3.88
N ILE A 84 5.93 7.44 3.90
CA ILE A 84 5.17 7.24 5.15
C ILE A 84 5.60 5.96 5.86
N ASN A 85 5.74 4.84 5.13
CA ASN A 85 6.15 3.56 5.71
C ASN A 85 7.56 3.64 6.32
N HIS A 86 8.50 4.30 5.62
CA HIS A 86 9.86 4.50 6.11
C HIS A 86 9.85 5.25 7.45
N HIS A 87 9.15 6.38 7.51
CA HIS A 87 9.08 7.21 8.70
C HIS A 87 8.24 6.60 9.82
N SER A 88 7.30 5.69 9.50
CA SER A 88 6.59 4.92 10.52
C SER A 88 7.45 3.85 11.22
N GLY A 89 8.68 3.67 10.77
CA GLY A 89 9.59 2.64 11.29
C GLY A 89 9.23 1.21 10.86
N ALA A 90 8.32 1.05 9.89
CA ALA A 90 7.97 -0.26 9.36
C ALA A 90 9.12 -0.87 8.53
N ARG A 91 9.46 -2.12 8.81
CA ARG A 91 10.50 -2.89 8.09
C ARG A 91 9.91 -4.21 7.64
N MET A 92 9.48 -4.26 6.36
CA MET A 92 8.84 -5.44 5.80
C MET A 92 9.88 -6.40 5.22
N LYS A 93 9.86 -7.65 5.71
CA LYS A 93 10.55 -8.80 5.10
C LYS A 93 9.54 -9.58 4.28
N ILE A 94 9.89 -9.84 3.03
CA ILE A 94 9.07 -10.63 2.12
C ILE A 94 9.67 -12.03 2.02
N VAL A 95 8.82 -13.05 2.13
CA VAL A 95 9.16 -14.46 1.97
C VAL A 95 8.28 -15.04 0.88
N TYR A 96 8.87 -15.75 -0.05
CA TYR A 96 8.17 -16.41 -1.14
C TYR A 96 8.30 -17.93 -0.97
N ASN A 97 7.19 -18.62 -0.73
CA ASN A 97 7.14 -20.09 -0.82
C ASN A 97 7.00 -20.50 -2.30
N GLU A 98 6.30 -19.68 -3.08
CA GLU A 98 6.13 -19.82 -4.52
C GLU A 98 6.35 -18.47 -5.20
N PRO A 99 6.87 -18.44 -6.45
CA PRO A 99 7.03 -17.21 -7.20
C PRO A 99 5.69 -16.56 -7.54
N LEU A 100 5.67 -15.23 -7.66
CA LEU A 100 4.47 -14.54 -8.14
C LEU A 100 4.23 -14.86 -9.62
N PRO A 101 2.95 -14.96 -10.04
CA PRO A 101 2.59 -15.13 -11.45
C PRO A 101 3.09 -13.96 -12.30
N LYS A 102 3.35 -14.22 -13.57
CA LYS A 102 3.70 -13.18 -14.56
C LYS A 102 2.46 -12.44 -15.04
N GLU A 103 1.34 -13.15 -15.17
CA GLU A 103 0.01 -12.63 -15.50
C GLU A 103 -0.61 -11.88 -14.34
N ARG A 104 -1.70 -11.15 -14.58
CA ARG A 104 -2.48 -10.49 -13.54
C ARG A 104 -3.16 -11.50 -12.63
N PHE A 105 -3.28 -11.16 -11.36
CA PHE A 105 -3.75 -12.07 -10.32
C PHE A 105 -4.64 -11.37 -9.29
N LEU A 106 -5.41 -12.15 -8.56
CA LEU A 106 -6.07 -11.76 -7.34
C LEU A 106 -5.16 -12.06 -6.15
N LEU A 107 -4.72 -11.02 -5.41
CA LEU A 107 -3.96 -11.18 -4.16
C LEU A 107 -4.94 -11.20 -2.98
N VAL A 108 -4.85 -12.25 -2.18
CA VAL A 108 -5.66 -12.45 -0.97
C VAL A 108 -4.76 -12.48 0.25
N SER A 109 -5.05 -11.66 1.26
CA SER A 109 -4.29 -11.57 2.50
C SER A 109 -5.20 -11.36 3.71
N ASN A 110 -4.74 -11.75 4.91
CA ASN A 110 -5.34 -11.29 6.16
C ASN A 110 -5.08 -9.79 6.38
N HIS A 111 -5.85 -9.16 7.28
CA HIS A 111 -5.83 -7.72 7.50
C HIS A 111 -5.71 -7.34 8.97
N LEU A 112 -4.55 -6.78 9.35
CA LEU A 112 -4.21 -6.40 10.73
C LEU A 112 -4.10 -4.89 10.92
N SER A 113 -3.69 -4.15 9.87
CA SER A 113 -3.35 -2.74 10.00
C SER A 113 -3.68 -1.94 8.75
N LYS A 114 -3.91 -0.63 8.92
CA LYS A 114 -3.96 0.30 7.78
C LYS A 114 -2.66 0.32 6.96
N PHE A 115 -1.56 -0.13 7.55
CA PHE A 115 -0.27 -0.24 6.88
C PHE A 115 -0.18 -1.43 5.91
N ASP A 116 -1.02 -2.46 6.03
CA ASP A 116 -0.95 -3.66 5.17
C ASP A 116 -1.04 -3.31 3.68
N PRO A 117 -2.11 -2.64 3.19
CA PRO A 117 -2.17 -2.23 1.80
C PRO A 117 -1.10 -1.20 1.44
N MET A 118 -0.64 -0.36 2.38
CA MET A 118 0.41 0.61 2.14
C MET A 118 1.76 -0.06 1.88
N LEU A 119 2.14 -1.04 2.71
CA LEU A 119 3.37 -1.80 2.53
C LEU A 119 3.39 -2.55 1.19
N LEU A 120 2.27 -3.15 0.81
CA LEU A 120 2.15 -3.86 -0.47
C LEU A 120 2.09 -2.91 -1.67
N ALA A 121 1.41 -1.76 -1.55
CA ALA A 121 1.38 -0.74 -2.61
C ALA A 121 2.77 -0.12 -2.85
N GLU A 122 3.58 0.08 -1.80
CA GLU A 122 4.97 0.52 -1.94
C GLU A 122 5.79 -0.47 -2.76
N LYS A 123 5.66 -1.77 -2.48
CA LYS A 123 6.50 -2.82 -3.10
C LYS A 123 6.00 -3.25 -4.49
N TYR A 124 4.69 -3.35 -4.64
CA TYR A 124 4.07 -3.99 -5.81
C TYR A 124 3.17 -3.06 -6.64
N GLY A 125 2.75 -1.90 -6.08
CA GLY A 125 1.85 -0.99 -6.76
C GLY A 125 2.36 -0.58 -8.13
N HIS A 126 3.48 0.12 -8.19
CA HIS A 126 4.07 0.56 -9.47
C HIS A 126 4.70 -0.60 -10.28
N ARG A 127 5.33 -1.57 -9.59
CA ARG A 127 6.08 -2.66 -10.25
C ARG A 127 5.19 -3.69 -10.92
N LEU A 128 4.11 -4.09 -10.25
CA LEU A 128 3.22 -5.14 -10.69
C LEU A 128 1.83 -4.63 -11.06
N GLY A 129 1.59 -3.31 -10.96
CA GLY A 129 0.26 -2.75 -11.16
C GLY A 129 -0.74 -3.24 -10.12
N LEU A 130 -0.31 -3.52 -8.87
CA LEU A 130 -1.19 -3.98 -7.82
C LEU A 130 -2.02 -2.82 -7.28
N VAL A 131 -3.33 -2.94 -7.36
CA VAL A 131 -4.32 -2.00 -6.81
C VAL A 131 -5.20 -2.71 -5.78
N PHE A 132 -5.88 -1.97 -4.90
CA PHE A 132 -6.65 -2.57 -3.82
C PHE A 132 -8.13 -2.15 -3.88
N ILE A 133 -8.99 -3.07 -3.44
CA ILE A 133 -10.35 -2.75 -3.02
C ILE A 133 -10.26 -2.08 -1.64
N SER A 134 -10.82 -0.89 -1.51
CA SER A 134 -10.62 0.00 -0.36
C SER A 134 -11.94 0.62 0.11
N LYS A 135 -11.95 1.23 1.31
CA LYS A 135 -13.11 2.00 1.78
C LYS A 135 -13.28 3.28 0.94
N PRO A 136 -14.51 3.71 0.62
CA PRO A 136 -14.76 4.96 -0.11
C PRO A 136 -14.15 6.20 0.55
N SER A 137 -14.06 6.22 1.89
CA SER A 137 -13.45 7.32 2.65
C SER A 137 -11.96 7.53 2.32
N ASN A 138 -11.23 6.50 1.87
CA ASN A 138 -9.82 6.63 1.52
C ASN A 138 -9.58 7.51 0.28
N PHE A 139 -10.56 7.60 -0.62
CA PHE A 139 -10.50 8.50 -1.79
C PHE A 139 -10.66 9.98 -1.43
N LYS A 140 -11.07 10.29 -0.17
CA LYS A 140 -11.15 11.65 0.34
C LYS A 140 -9.81 12.18 0.86
N ILE A 141 -8.81 11.31 1.04
CA ILE A 141 -7.45 11.71 1.45
C ILE A 141 -6.90 12.73 0.44
N PRO A 142 -6.41 13.90 0.89
CA PRO A 142 -6.09 15.02 -0.01
C PRO A 142 -5.17 14.67 -1.18
N ILE A 143 -4.02 14.09 -0.92
CA ILE A 143 -3.03 13.70 -1.95
C ILE A 143 -3.28 12.27 -2.43
N GLY A 144 -3.35 11.32 -1.49
CA GLY A 144 -3.49 9.89 -1.79
C GLY A 144 -4.74 9.54 -2.58
N GLY A 145 -5.87 10.21 -2.30
CA GLY A 145 -7.12 9.97 -2.99
C GLY A 145 -7.09 10.27 -4.49
N HIS A 146 -6.33 11.29 -4.92
CA HIS A 146 -6.11 11.59 -6.34
C HIS A 146 -5.36 10.46 -7.05
N PHE A 147 -4.26 10.02 -6.45
CA PHE A 147 -3.46 8.93 -7.00
C PHE A 147 -4.20 7.60 -6.98
N MET A 148 -4.93 7.29 -5.88
CA MET A 148 -5.75 6.08 -5.80
C MET A 148 -6.80 6.04 -6.91
N LYS A 149 -7.53 7.14 -7.15
CA LYS A 149 -8.54 7.22 -8.20
C LYS A 149 -7.92 7.02 -9.59
N ALA A 150 -6.81 7.72 -9.87
CA ALA A 150 -6.11 7.60 -11.16
C ALA A 150 -5.41 6.24 -11.35
N SER A 151 -5.17 5.50 -10.27
CA SER A 151 -4.64 4.13 -10.28
C SER A 151 -5.72 3.06 -10.34
N CYS A 152 -6.98 3.42 -10.51
CA CYS A 152 -8.13 2.51 -10.56
C CYS A 152 -8.30 1.65 -9.29
N TYR A 153 -7.94 2.18 -8.11
CA TYR A 153 -8.37 1.57 -6.86
C TYR A 153 -9.89 1.55 -6.80
N GLN A 154 -10.46 0.49 -6.25
CA GLN A 154 -11.90 0.31 -6.22
C GLN A 154 -12.46 0.60 -4.83
N GLY A 155 -13.54 1.38 -4.77
CA GLY A 155 -14.27 1.67 -3.53
C GLY A 155 -15.37 0.66 -3.29
N ILE A 156 -15.39 -0.04 -2.13
CA ILE A 156 -16.46 -0.98 -1.82
C ILE A 156 -17.37 -0.43 -0.72
N GLU A 157 -18.65 -0.26 -1.04
CA GLU A 157 -19.73 0.05 -0.09
C GLU A 157 -20.42 -1.25 0.30
N ARG A 158 -20.04 -1.81 1.46
CA ARG A 158 -20.47 -3.15 1.89
C ARG A 158 -21.97 -3.25 2.18
N GLU A 159 -22.58 -2.17 2.60
CA GLU A 159 -24.01 -2.10 2.90
C GLU A 159 -24.85 -2.04 1.63
N ASP A 160 -24.27 -1.66 0.50
CA ASP A 160 -24.92 -1.60 -0.81
C ASP A 160 -24.45 -2.78 -1.68
N LYS A 161 -25.32 -3.79 -1.80
CA LYS A 161 -25.03 -5.01 -2.58
C LYS A 161 -24.77 -4.72 -4.05
N LEU A 162 -25.51 -3.76 -4.65
CA LEU A 162 -25.36 -3.43 -6.07
C LEU A 162 -24.02 -2.75 -6.33
N LYS A 163 -23.64 -1.77 -5.50
CA LYS A 163 -22.33 -1.11 -5.60
C LYS A 163 -21.18 -2.07 -5.32
N SER A 164 -21.35 -2.98 -4.34
CA SER A 164 -20.36 -4.02 -4.08
C SER A 164 -20.17 -4.94 -5.29
N LEU A 165 -21.25 -5.31 -5.98
CA LEU A 165 -21.18 -6.11 -7.21
C LEU A 165 -20.50 -5.35 -8.34
N GLN A 166 -20.79 -4.05 -8.51
CA GLN A 166 -20.12 -3.20 -9.50
C GLN A 166 -18.62 -3.12 -9.23
N THR A 167 -18.21 -2.94 -7.97
CA THR A 167 -16.80 -2.94 -7.55
C THR A 167 -16.10 -4.27 -7.90
N MET A 168 -16.76 -5.41 -7.65
CA MET A 168 -16.20 -6.72 -7.99
C MET A 168 -16.11 -6.95 -9.50
N ASN A 169 -17.11 -6.51 -10.27
CA ASN A 169 -17.08 -6.60 -11.74
C ASN A 169 -15.97 -5.73 -12.33
N GLU A 170 -15.73 -4.54 -11.77
CA GLU A 170 -14.64 -3.67 -12.21
C GLU A 170 -13.27 -4.26 -11.84
N ALA A 171 -13.13 -4.86 -10.66
CA ALA A 171 -11.92 -5.60 -10.27
C ALA A 171 -11.66 -6.80 -11.22
N THR A 172 -12.73 -7.52 -11.60
CA THR A 172 -12.64 -8.60 -12.60
C THR A 172 -12.15 -8.05 -13.94
N ARG A 173 -12.73 -6.95 -14.42
CA ARG A 173 -12.34 -6.30 -15.68
C ARG A 173 -10.85 -5.90 -15.69
N LEU A 174 -10.37 -5.28 -14.60
CA LEU A 174 -8.97 -4.87 -14.48
C LEU A 174 -7.99 -6.04 -14.64
N ILE A 175 -8.35 -7.21 -14.11
CA ILE A 175 -7.52 -8.42 -14.24
C ILE A 175 -7.66 -9.02 -15.64
N SER A 176 -8.87 -9.26 -16.14
CA SER A 176 -9.11 -9.94 -17.41
C SER A 176 -8.63 -9.16 -18.63
N GLU A 177 -8.60 -7.81 -18.56
CA GLU A 177 -8.04 -6.94 -19.60
C GLU A 177 -6.52 -6.69 -19.43
N ASP A 178 -5.83 -7.43 -18.56
CA ASP A 178 -4.39 -7.29 -18.24
C ASP A 178 -3.99 -5.88 -17.79
N LEU A 179 -4.89 -5.14 -17.15
CA LEU A 179 -4.65 -3.75 -16.72
C LEU A 179 -3.99 -3.66 -15.36
N ALA A 180 -4.45 -4.46 -14.38
CA ALA A 180 -3.92 -4.46 -13.02
C ALA A 180 -4.15 -5.80 -12.32
N SER A 181 -3.28 -6.14 -11.38
CA SER A 181 -3.57 -7.13 -10.34
C SER A 181 -4.38 -6.47 -9.22
N VAL A 182 -5.26 -7.23 -8.56
CA VAL A 182 -6.14 -6.68 -7.52
C VAL A 182 -5.87 -7.35 -6.19
N GLY A 183 -5.64 -6.55 -5.14
CA GLY A 183 -5.49 -7.01 -3.77
C GLY A 183 -6.79 -6.86 -2.97
N VAL A 184 -7.13 -7.90 -2.22
CA VAL A 184 -8.32 -7.94 -1.35
C VAL A 184 -7.98 -8.47 0.03
N TYR A 185 -8.73 -8.00 1.01
CA TYR A 185 -8.73 -8.50 2.38
C TYR A 185 -10.11 -9.11 2.65
N PRO A 186 -10.26 -10.43 2.50
CA PRO A 186 -11.58 -11.06 2.53
C PRO A 186 -12.27 -11.03 3.89
N GLU A 187 -11.53 -10.78 4.97
CA GLU A 187 -12.10 -10.55 6.30
C GLU A 187 -13.01 -9.30 6.35
N GLY A 188 -12.83 -8.42 5.40
CA GLY A 188 -13.63 -7.21 5.33
C GLY A 188 -13.33 -6.17 6.41
N ALA A 189 -12.67 -6.50 7.50
CA ALA A 189 -12.26 -5.59 8.58
C ALA A 189 -10.86 -5.96 9.08
N ARG A 190 -10.21 -5.02 9.77
CA ARG A 190 -8.92 -5.27 10.43
C ARG A 190 -9.14 -6.05 11.72
N GLN A 191 -8.35 -7.08 11.92
CA GLN A 191 -8.32 -7.83 13.16
C GLN A 191 -7.33 -7.21 14.16
N LYS A 192 -7.51 -7.49 15.44
CA LYS A 192 -6.66 -6.93 16.50
C LYS A 192 -5.34 -7.68 16.63
N ALA A 193 -5.35 -8.97 16.35
CA ALA A 193 -4.20 -9.85 16.43
C ALA A 193 -4.22 -10.87 15.28
N PRO A 194 -3.05 -11.44 14.91
CA PRO A 194 -2.99 -12.46 13.83
C PRO A 194 -3.83 -13.69 14.09
N GLU A 195 -3.99 -14.09 15.35
CA GLU A 195 -4.80 -15.23 15.80
C GLU A 195 -6.31 -15.02 15.68
N ASP A 196 -6.76 -13.78 15.57
CA ASP A 196 -8.18 -13.39 15.46
C ASP A 196 -8.72 -13.47 14.02
N LEU A 197 -8.18 -14.35 13.17
CA LEU A 197 -8.57 -14.44 11.76
C LEU A 197 -10.06 -14.65 11.58
N ALA A 198 -10.76 -13.64 11.06
CA ALA A 198 -12.20 -13.68 10.84
C ALA A 198 -12.59 -14.60 9.67
N ASP A 199 -13.88 -14.86 9.55
CA ASP A 199 -14.42 -15.55 8.40
C ASP A 199 -14.27 -14.71 7.13
N PHE A 200 -13.96 -15.39 6.04
CA PHE A 200 -13.74 -14.74 4.76
C PHE A 200 -15.06 -14.56 3.99
N HIS A 201 -15.26 -13.37 3.48
CA HIS A 201 -16.32 -13.12 2.51
C HIS A 201 -16.02 -13.85 1.21
N GLU A 202 -16.72 -14.95 0.97
CA GLU A 202 -16.51 -15.84 -0.17
C GLU A 202 -16.69 -15.16 -1.54
N GLY A 203 -17.55 -14.14 -1.61
CA GLY A 203 -17.86 -13.43 -2.87
C GLY A 203 -16.65 -12.80 -3.55
N VAL A 204 -15.57 -12.47 -2.83
CA VAL A 204 -14.36 -11.89 -3.45
C VAL A 204 -13.65 -12.87 -4.38
N PHE A 205 -13.78 -14.17 -4.16
CA PHE A 205 -13.18 -15.21 -5.00
C PHE A 205 -13.84 -15.36 -6.37
N ALA A 206 -15.09 -14.87 -6.51
CA ALA A 206 -15.74 -14.78 -7.82
C ALA A 206 -14.99 -13.88 -8.81
N ILE A 207 -14.17 -12.92 -8.32
CA ILE A 207 -13.29 -12.11 -9.17
C ILE A 207 -12.33 -13.02 -9.94
N ALA A 208 -11.63 -13.92 -9.23
CA ALA A 208 -10.68 -14.83 -9.86
C ALA A 208 -11.34 -15.85 -10.79
N GLN A 209 -12.49 -16.39 -10.39
CA GLN A 209 -13.22 -17.34 -11.23
C GLN A 209 -13.70 -16.70 -12.53
N LYS A 210 -14.26 -15.48 -12.46
CA LYS A 210 -14.74 -14.75 -13.65
C LYS A 210 -13.58 -14.25 -14.54
N ALA A 211 -12.47 -13.81 -13.93
CA ALA A 211 -11.30 -13.36 -14.66
C ALA A 211 -10.42 -14.51 -15.15
N ASN A 212 -10.67 -15.75 -14.71
CA ASN A 212 -9.85 -16.92 -14.98
C ASN A 212 -8.35 -16.68 -14.70
N CYS A 213 -8.03 -16.18 -13.49
CA CYS A 213 -6.70 -15.68 -13.13
C CYS A 213 -6.12 -16.36 -11.88
N PRO A 214 -4.80 -16.39 -11.69
CA PRO A 214 -4.21 -16.92 -10.47
C PRO A 214 -4.69 -16.21 -9.20
N ILE A 215 -4.84 -16.97 -8.11
CA ILE A 215 -5.09 -16.47 -6.76
C ILE A 215 -3.80 -16.60 -5.96
N VAL A 216 -3.21 -15.47 -5.58
CA VAL A 216 -2.00 -15.43 -4.75
C VAL A 216 -2.42 -15.31 -3.29
N ILE A 217 -2.29 -16.40 -2.54
CA ILE A 217 -2.63 -16.46 -1.12
C ILE A 217 -1.41 -16.03 -0.32
N THR A 218 -1.62 -15.03 0.54
CA THR A 218 -0.53 -14.39 1.30
C THR A 218 -0.93 -14.19 2.75
N SER A 219 0.07 -14.08 3.63
CA SER A 219 -0.14 -13.67 5.02
C SER A 219 0.74 -12.49 5.40
N ILE A 220 0.24 -11.67 6.31
CA ILE A 220 0.98 -10.57 6.92
C ILE A 220 0.92 -10.69 8.44
N LYS A 221 2.06 -10.46 9.12
CA LYS A 221 2.21 -10.55 10.59
C LYS A 221 3.11 -9.42 11.09
N GLY A 222 2.75 -8.80 12.21
CA GLY A 222 3.53 -7.77 12.86
C GLY A 222 3.14 -6.33 12.51
N SER A 223 2.31 -6.11 11.49
CA SER A 223 1.88 -4.77 11.08
C SER A 223 0.97 -4.08 12.10
N GLU A 224 0.26 -4.85 12.92
CA GLU A 224 -0.58 -4.37 14.03
C GLU A 224 0.20 -3.59 15.10
N LYS A 225 1.54 -3.81 15.14
CA LYS A 225 2.43 -3.17 16.12
C LYS A 225 2.99 -1.82 15.65
N ILE A 226 2.86 -1.47 14.37
CA ILE A 226 3.51 -0.27 13.79
C ILE A 226 3.10 0.99 14.56
N HIS A 227 1.82 1.24 14.75
CA HIS A 227 1.34 2.44 15.42
C HIS A 227 1.65 2.48 16.93
N LYS A 228 1.86 1.31 17.55
CA LYS A 228 2.25 1.21 18.97
C LYS A 228 3.75 1.44 19.16
N ASN A 229 4.57 1.05 18.18
CA ASN A 229 6.02 1.16 18.25
C ASN A 229 6.53 2.54 17.81
N PHE A 230 5.78 3.22 16.95
CA PHE A 230 6.13 4.56 16.45
C PHE A 230 6.06 5.62 17.58
N PRO A 231 7.01 6.57 17.64
CA PRO A 231 8.19 6.72 16.78
C PRO A 231 9.45 6.01 17.30
N LEU A 232 9.40 5.39 18.48
CA LEU A 232 10.57 4.99 19.23
C LEU A 232 11.22 3.66 18.80
N LYS A 233 10.44 2.79 18.14
CA LYS A 233 10.90 1.44 17.77
C LYS A 233 10.55 1.09 16.33
N PHE A 234 11.49 0.45 15.63
CA PHE A 234 11.20 -0.17 14.34
C PHE A 234 10.31 -1.40 14.53
N THR A 235 9.39 -1.57 13.58
CA THR A 235 8.47 -2.72 13.57
C THR A 235 8.84 -3.66 12.43
N LYS A 236 9.20 -4.89 12.78
CA LYS A 236 9.42 -5.95 11.80
C LYS A 236 8.07 -6.50 11.36
N VAL A 237 7.78 -6.41 10.06
CA VAL A 237 6.59 -6.97 9.43
C VAL A 237 7.03 -8.11 8.54
N LYS A 238 6.42 -9.29 8.68
CA LYS A 238 6.62 -10.43 7.79
C LYS A 238 5.45 -10.49 6.82
N PHE A 239 5.74 -10.41 5.53
CA PHE A 239 4.80 -10.71 4.46
C PHE A 239 5.25 -11.98 3.77
N GLN A 240 4.35 -12.94 3.58
CA GLN A 240 4.67 -14.25 3.03
C GLN A 240 3.68 -14.60 1.92
N VAL A 241 4.22 -14.94 0.74
CA VAL A 241 3.47 -15.60 -0.32
C VAL A 241 3.42 -17.08 0.01
N LEU A 242 2.24 -17.58 0.32
CA LEU A 242 2.04 -18.96 0.83
C LEU A 242 1.86 -19.94 -0.32
N LYS A 243 0.91 -19.61 -1.21
CA LYS A 243 0.50 -20.49 -2.31
C LYS A 243 -0.04 -19.68 -3.47
N VAL A 244 0.19 -20.12 -4.68
CA VAL A 244 -0.47 -19.64 -5.89
C VAL A 244 -1.41 -20.71 -6.39
N LEU A 245 -2.71 -20.40 -6.47
CA LEU A 245 -3.71 -21.27 -7.08
C LEU A 245 -3.95 -20.79 -8.50
N TYR A 246 -3.58 -21.60 -9.47
CA TYR A 246 -3.89 -21.35 -10.88
C TYR A 246 -5.33 -21.77 -11.21
N PRO A 247 -5.92 -21.30 -12.31
CA PRO A 247 -7.31 -21.64 -12.66
C PRO A 247 -7.63 -23.14 -12.60
N ASN A 248 -6.70 -23.99 -13.02
CA ASN A 248 -6.88 -25.47 -12.97
C ASN A 248 -6.97 -26.00 -11.53
N ASP A 249 -6.38 -25.31 -10.53
CA ASP A 249 -6.37 -25.75 -9.12
C ASP A 249 -7.69 -25.48 -8.39
N TYR A 250 -8.55 -24.62 -8.98
CA TYR A 250 -9.83 -24.26 -8.39
C TYR A 250 -11.01 -24.37 -9.38
N GLN A 251 -10.77 -24.89 -10.59
CA GLN A 251 -11.83 -25.20 -11.55
C GLN A 251 -12.85 -26.15 -10.93
N GLY A 252 -14.15 -25.82 -11.04
CA GLY A 252 -15.24 -26.62 -10.47
C GLY A 252 -15.46 -26.44 -8.96
N LEU A 253 -14.59 -25.72 -8.25
CA LEU A 253 -14.80 -25.38 -6.86
C LEU A 253 -15.76 -24.21 -6.71
N THR A 254 -16.58 -24.24 -5.65
CA THR A 254 -17.38 -23.07 -5.26
C THR A 254 -16.50 -21.98 -4.63
N CYS A 255 -16.95 -20.71 -4.67
CA CYS A 255 -16.25 -19.60 -3.98
C CYS A 255 -16.04 -19.93 -2.49
N LYS A 256 -16.98 -20.61 -1.85
CA LYS A 256 -16.89 -21.08 -0.46
C LYS A 256 -15.72 -22.05 -0.26
N ALA A 257 -15.57 -23.05 -1.14
CA ALA A 257 -14.47 -24.02 -1.04
C ALA A 257 -13.10 -23.33 -1.23
N ILE A 258 -12.97 -22.40 -2.19
CA ILE A 258 -11.75 -21.63 -2.41
C ILE A 258 -11.45 -20.75 -1.17
N SER A 259 -12.46 -20.10 -0.61
CA SER A 259 -12.38 -19.27 0.59
C SER A 259 -11.85 -20.05 1.79
N LEU A 260 -12.41 -21.24 2.06
CA LEU A 260 -11.96 -22.10 3.15
C LEU A 260 -10.52 -22.57 2.96
N LYS A 261 -10.14 -22.96 1.74
CA LYS A 261 -8.75 -23.34 1.40
C LYS A 261 -7.78 -22.17 1.65
N ALA A 262 -8.13 -20.96 1.19
CA ALA A 262 -7.30 -19.78 1.39
C ALA A 262 -7.18 -19.42 2.87
N ARG A 263 -8.30 -19.45 3.62
CA ARG A 263 -8.33 -19.16 5.06
C ARG A 263 -7.46 -20.16 5.85
N SER A 264 -7.58 -21.46 5.58
CA SER A 264 -6.78 -22.50 6.25
C SER A 264 -5.27 -22.30 6.05
N LEU A 265 -4.82 -21.99 4.81
CA LEU A 265 -3.41 -21.72 4.53
C LEU A 265 -2.89 -20.49 5.28
N ILE A 266 -3.70 -19.44 5.36
CA ILE A 266 -3.34 -18.22 6.09
C ILE A 266 -3.29 -18.51 7.60
N GLU A 267 -4.30 -19.16 8.14
CA GLU A 267 -4.37 -19.53 9.57
C GLU A 267 -3.16 -20.36 10.00
N GLU A 268 -2.78 -21.37 9.21
CA GLU A 268 -1.60 -22.20 9.47
C GLU A 268 -0.31 -21.36 9.49
N SER A 269 -0.17 -20.39 8.60
CA SER A 269 1.03 -19.52 8.53
C SER A 269 1.14 -18.49 9.67
N LEU A 270 0.03 -18.22 10.36
CA LEU A 270 -0.03 -17.26 11.46
C LEU A 270 0.26 -17.90 12.82
N LYS A 271 0.14 -19.21 12.93
CA LYS A 271 0.59 -20.00 14.09
C LYS A 271 2.11 -19.99 14.18
#